data_270427e1cb18c673fc8825f9ea26f20f
#
_entry.id   270427e1cb18c673fc8825f9ea26f20f
#
_cell.length_a   1.000
_cell.length_b   1.000
_cell.length_c   1.000
_cell.angle_alpha   90.00
_cell.angle_beta   90.00
_cell.angle_gamma   90.00
#
_symmetry.space_group_name_H-M   'P 1'
#
loop_
_entity.id
_entity.type
_entity.pdbx_description
1 polymer ?
#
loop_
_entity_poly.entity_id
_entity_poly.type
_entity_poly.pdbx_seq_one_letter_code
_entity_poly.pdbx_strand_id
1 'polypeptide(L)'
;MTLQRVDGIEFLVLVDNCLDSLSSVPKYVSLEWPRLMRNGMTELSGEAQCCANHGLSLVIAAHVGPTSHALMFDAGPEDYVLERNAPRLGVDFSSIALPYFTMG
;
A
#
# COMPACT_ATOMS: atom_id res chain seq x y z
N MET A 1 -5.19 -24.60 -14.46
CA MET A 1 -4.76 -23.77 -13.33
C MET A 1 -5.49 -24.20 -12.07
N THR A 2 -4.74 -24.48 -11.04
CA THR A 2 -5.32 -24.87 -9.74
C THR A 2 -5.32 -23.66 -8.83
N LEU A 3 -6.48 -23.32 -8.28
CA LEU A 3 -6.58 -22.26 -7.29
C LEU A 3 -6.16 -22.81 -5.93
N GLN A 4 -5.28 -22.09 -5.26
CA GLN A 4 -4.84 -22.44 -3.93
C GLN A 4 -5.57 -21.61 -2.88
N ARG A 5 -6.07 -22.26 -1.84
CA ARG A 5 -6.67 -21.59 -0.70
C ARG A 5 -5.59 -20.87 0.10
N VAL A 6 -5.88 -19.66 0.56
CA VAL A 6 -4.99 -18.88 1.42
C VAL A 6 -5.63 -18.69 2.80
N ASP A 7 -4.78 -18.45 3.80
CA ASP A 7 -5.23 -18.29 5.19
C ASP A 7 -5.67 -16.86 5.49
N GLY A 8 -5.12 -15.89 4.77
CA GLY A 8 -5.48 -14.49 4.98
C GLY A 8 -5.01 -13.61 3.85
N ILE A 9 -5.63 -12.44 3.72
CA ILE A 9 -5.29 -11.45 2.71
C ILE A 9 -5.20 -10.10 3.40
N GLU A 10 -4.15 -9.35 3.08
CA GLU A 10 -3.98 -7.96 3.52
C GLU A 10 -3.87 -7.05 2.31
N PHE A 11 -4.40 -5.85 2.45
CA PHE A 11 -4.32 -4.82 1.43
C PHE A 11 -3.62 -3.59 1.98
N LEU A 12 -2.69 -3.04 1.22
CA LEU A 12 -2.09 -1.75 1.50
C LEU A 12 -2.36 -0.81 0.33
N VAL A 13 -3.01 0.30 0.61
CA VAL A 13 -3.29 1.31 -0.42
C VAL A 13 -2.07 2.21 -0.55
N LEU A 14 -1.43 2.20 -1.72
CA LEU A 14 -0.29 3.05 -2.02
C LEU A 14 -0.71 4.39 -2.63
N VAL A 15 -1.71 4.37 -3.49
CA VAL A 15 -2.23 5.55 -4.16
C VAL A 15 -3.75 5.49 -4.16
N ASP A 16 -4.39 6.57 -3.75
CA ASP A 16 -5.82 6.74 -3.81
C ASP A 16 -6.13 8.21 -4.12
N ASN A 17 -7.33 8.47 -4.58
CA ASN A 17 -7.73 9.81 -5.00
C ASN A 17 -8.13 10.74 -3.84
N CYS A 18 -8.13 10.25 -2.61
CA CYS A 18 -8.36 11.09 -1.44
C CYS A 18 -7.60 10.57 -0.22
N LEU A 19 -7.35 11.46 0.72
CA LEU A 19 -6.78 11.14 2.03
C LEU A 19 -7.74 11.65 3.09
N ASP A 20 -7.94 10.81 4.12
CA ASP A 20 -8.77 11.18 5.26
C ASP A 20 -8.09 10.70 6.55
N SER A 21 -7.54 11.64 7.30
CA SER A 21 -6.82 11.32 8.54
C SER A 21 -7.66 11.58 9.79
N LEU A 22 -8.89 12.05 9.62
CA LEU A 22 -9.73 12.49 10.75
C LEU A 22 -10.92 11.58 11.03
N SER A 23 -11.36 10.81 10.04
CA SER A 23 -12.48 9.90 10.23
C SER A 23 -12.09 8.69 11.05
N SER A 24 -13.02 8.14 11.79
CA SER A 24 -12.83 6.86 12.49
C SER A 24 -12.84 5.73 11.48
N VAL A 25 -12.11 4.65 11.82
CA VAL A 25 -12.00 3.49 10.94
C VAL A 25 -12.35 2.21 11.71
N PRO A 26 -12.78 1.14 11.01
CA PRO A 26 -12.99 -0.16 11.63
C PRO A 26 -11.70 -0.73 12.24
N LYS A 27 -11.85 -1.69 13.14
CA LYS A 27 -10.69 -2.30 13.84
C LYS A 27 -9.68 -2.94 12.90
N TYR A 28 -10.12 -3.46 11.76
CA TYR A 28 -9.25 -4.14 10.81
C TYR A 28 -8.55 -3.19 9.82
N VAL A 29 -8.78 -1.88 9.95
CA VAL A 29 -8.15 -0.87 9.10
C VAL A 29 -7.16 -0.07 9.93
N SER A 30 -5.93 0.08 9.41
CA SER A 30 -4.89 0.90 10.02
C SER A 30 -4.78 2.22 9.26
N LEU A 31 -4.71 3.30 9.99
CA LEU A 31 -4.51 4.63 9.42
C LEU A 31 -3.07 4.85 8.98
N GLU A 32 -2.87 5.82 8.10
CA GLU A 32 -1.56 6.16 7.55
C GLU A 32 -0.57 6.58 8.65
N TRP A 33 -0.93 7.49 9.51
CA TRP A 33 0.03 8.09 10.45
C TRP A 33 0.69 7.09 11.40
N PRO A 34 -0.03 6.15 12.02
CA PRO A 34 0.65 5.14 12.84
C PRO A 34 1.66 4.31 12.05
N ARG A 35 1.36 4.02 10.79
CA ARG A 35 2.30 3.29 9.94
C ARG A 35 3.53 4.12 9.59
N LEU A 36 3.34 5.40 9.28
CA LEU A 36 4.46 6.31 9.00
C LEU A 36 5.37 6.45 10.22
N MET A 37 4.79 6.53 11.41
CA MET A 37 5.57 6.61 12.66
C MET A 37 6.41 5.34 12.88
N ARG A 38 5.87 4.17 12.59
CA ARG A 38 6.62 2.92 12.67
C ARG A 38 7.77 2.86 11.65
N ASN A 39 7.65 3.58 10.55
CA ASN A 39 8.66 3.62 9.48
C ASN A 39 9.60 4.82 9.60
N GLY A 40 9.59 5.54 10.72
CA GLY A 40 10.57 6.57 11.01
C GLY A 40 10.10 8.02 11.01
N MET A 41 8.81 8.27 10.77
CA MET A 41 8.29 9.63 10.87
C MET A 41 8.33 10.08 12.34
N THR A 42 9.07 11.15 12.61
CA THR A 42 9.24 11.69 13.97
C THR A 42 8.38 12.91 14.23
N GLU A 43 7.95 13.59 13.18
CA GLU A 43 7.06 14.74 13.30
C GLU A 43 6.09 14.77 12.14
N LEU A 44 4.93 15.37 12.36
CA LEU A 44 3.89 15.46 11.36
C LEU A 44 4.16 16.67 10.47
N SER A 45 4.57 16.40 9.23
CA SER A 45 4.84 17.42 8.23
C SER A 45 4.27 17.00 6.89
N GLY A 46 4.03 17.96 6.01
CA GLY A 46 3.56 17.66 4.66
C GLY A 46 4.55 16.79 3.89
N GLU A 47 5.85 17.00 4.09
CA GLU A 47 6.87 16.23 3.43
C GLU A 47 6.91 14.76 3.88
N ALA A 48 6.64 14.51 5.15
CA ALA A 48 6.70 13.16 5.72
C ALA A 48 5.49 12.31 5.38
N GLN A 49 4.40 12.91 4.97
CA GLN A 49 3.15 12.21 4.69
C GLN A 49 3.06 11.75 3.23
N CYS A 50 2.20 10.76 3.00
CA CYS A 50 1.81 10.37 1.65
C CYS A 50 0.94 11.46 1.02
N CYS A 51 0.79 11.40 -0.28
CA CYS A 51 -0.13 12.30 -0.98
C CYS A 51 -1.16 11.49 -1.75
N ALA A 52 -2.34 12.08 -1.95
CA ALA A 52 -3.37 11.55 -2.81
C ALA A 52 -3.15 12.04 -4.23
N ASN A 53 -3.59 11.24 -5.19
CA ASN A 53 -3.59 11.63 -6.59
C ASN A 53 -4.66 10.83 -7.32
N HIS A 54 -5.02 11.28 -8.49
CA HIS A 54 -5.93 10.54 -9.34
C HIS A 54 -5.36 9.17 -9.67
N GLY A 55 -6.12 8.13 -9.37
CA GLY A 55 -5.68 6.77 -9.62
C GLY A 55 -5.76 5.87 -8.39
N LEU A 56 -5.29 4.65 -8.56
CA LEU A 56 -5.30 3.64 -7.51
C LEU A 56 -4.07 2.77 -7.64
N SER A 57 -3.45 2.44 -6.51
CA SER A 57 -2.42 1.40 -6.45
C SER A 57 -2.54 0.67 -5.12
N LEU A 58 -2.58 -0.66 -5.19
CA LEU A 58 -2.71 -1.51 -4.02
C LEU A 58 -1.58 -2.53 -3.99
N VAL A 59 -1.06 -2.82 -2.81
CA VAL A 59 -0.29 -4.05 -2.57
C VAL A 59 -1.22 -5.04 -1.90
N ILE A 60 -1.29 -6.24 -2.46
CA ILE A 60 -2.13 -7.33 -1.94
C ILE A 60 -1.20 -8.43 -1.48
N ALA A 61 -1.26 -8.78 -0.20
CA ALA A 61 -0.45 -9.86 0.36
C ALA A 61 -1.36 -11.02 0.75
N ALA A 62 -1.00 -12.21 0.28
CA ALA A 62 -1.70 -13.45 0.61
C ALA A 62 -0.81 -14.30 1.51
N HIS A 63 -1.39 -14.83 2.58
CA HIS A 63 -0.68 -15.62 3.58
C HIS A 63 -1.12 -17.06 3.55
N VAL A 64 -0.15 -17.99 3.50
CA VAL A 64 -0.37 -19.43 3.57
C VAL A 64 0.61 -19.98 4.61
N GLY A 65 0.14 -20.27 5.82
CA GLY A 65 1.01 -20.65 6.92
C GLY A 65 2.07 -19.58 7.19
N PRO A 66 3.36 -19.96 7.26
CA PRO A 66 4.44 -18.99 7.48
C PRO A 66 4.87 -18.26 6.20
N THR A 67 4.32 -18.61 5.05
CA THR A 67 4.69 -18.05 3.76
C THR A 67 3.73 -16.95 3.36
N SER A 68 4.26 -15.86 2.80
CA SER A 68 3.44 -14.80 2.24
C SER A 68 3.92 -14.43 0.84
N HIS A 69 2.98 -14.06 0.00
CA HIS A 69 3.25 -13.59 -1.36
C HIS A 69 2.52 -12.27 -1.55
N ALA A 70 3.21 -11.31 -2.13
CA ALA A 70 2.62 -10.00 -2.39
C ALA A 70 2.66 -9.69 -3.89
N LEU A 71 1.60 -9.03 -4.36
CA LEU A 71 1.55 -8.50 -5.72
C LEU A 71 1.03 -7.07 -5.67
N MET A 72 1.35 -6.30 -6.70
CA MET A 72 0.85 -4.93 -6.82
C MET A 72 -0.22 -4.89 -7.89
N PHE A 73 -1.39 -4.36 -7.51
CA PHE A 73 -2.49 -4.12 -8.43
C PHE A 73 -2.49 -2.65 -8.79
N ASP A 74 -2.23 -2.37 -10.07
CA ASP A 74 -2.12 -1.03 -10.64
C ASP A 74 -1.02 -0.19 -9.97
N ALA A 75 -0.43 0.71 -10.73
CA ALA A 75 0.63 1.60 -10.26
C ALA A 75 0.19 3.06 -10.14
N GLY A 76 -1.06 3.34 -10.51
CA GLY A 76 -1.54 4.71 -10.66
C GLY A 76 -1.03 5.35 -11.95
N PRO A 77 -1.63 6.47 -12.37
CA PRO A 77 -1.22 7.13 -13.61
C PRO A 77 0.07 7.94 -13.49
N GLU A 78 0.47 8.28 -12.26
CA GLU A 78 1.63 9.13 -12.01
C GLU A 78 2.69 8.38 -11.22
N ASP A 79 3.87 8.22 -11.81
CA ASP A 79 4.98 7.49 -11.20
C ASP A 79 5.51 8.18 -9.93
N TYR A 80 5.56 9.50 -9.91
CA TYR A 80 6.11 10.22 -8.76
C TYR A 80 5.30 10.03 -7.48
N VAL A 81 4.01 9.77 -7.56
CA VAL A 81 3.18 9.54 -6.38
C VAL A 81 3.51 8.19 -5.77
N LEU A 82 3.66 7.17 -6.60
CA LEU A 82 4.06 5.84 -6.15
C LEU A 82 5.46 5.87 -5.53
N GLU A 83 6.40 6.53 -6.18
CA GLU A 83 7.77 6.68 -5.67
C GLU A 83 7.82 7.45 -4.36
N ARG A 84 6.91 8.40 -4.18
CA ARG A 84 6.81 9.17 -2.94
C ARG A 84 6.21 8.33 -1.81
N ASN A 85 5.09 7.67 -2.07
CA ASN A 85 4.31 7.01 -1.02
C ASN A 85 4.92 5.68 -0.56
N ALA A 86 5.51 4.91 -1.47
CA ALA A 86 6.01 3.58 -1.14
C ALA A 86 7.07 3.57 -0.04
N PRO A 87 8.13 4.40 -0.09
CA PRO A 87 9.10 4.43 1.02
C PRO A 87 8.49 4.87 2.34
N ARG A 88 7.56 5.83 2.31
CA ARG A 88 6.90 6.31 3.53
C ARG A 88 6.07 5.23 4.20
N LEU A 89 5.44 4.38 3.40
CA LEU A 89 4.65 3.25 3.91
C LEU A 89 5.48 1.99 4.15
N GLY A 90 6.78 2.03 3.86
CA GLY A 90 7.68 0.92 4.10
C GLY A 90 7.55 -0.21 3.08
N VAL A 91 7.22 0.11 1.84
CA VAL A 91 7.06 -0.88 0.78
C VAL A 91 8.36 -1.06 0.01
N ASP A 92 8.82 -2.30 -0.09
CA ASP A 92 9.99 -2.69 -0.88
C ASP A 92 9.51 -3.44 -2.12
N PHE A 93 9.67 -2.81 -3.28
CA PHE A 93 9.20 -3.38 -4.54
C PHE A 93 9.95 -4.64 -4.96
N SER A 94 11.15 -4.89 -4.43
CA SER A 94 11.91 -6.09 -4.76
C SER A 94 11.24 -7.37 -4.26
N SER A 95 10.37 -7.26 -3.26
CA SER A 95 9.65 -8.39 -2.66
C SER A 95 8.26 -8.60 -3.26
N ILE A 96 7.88 -7.81 -4.25
CA ILE A 96 6.51 -7.79 -4.79
C ILE A 96 6.52 -8.23 -6.24
N ALA A 97 5.64 -9.18 -6.58
CA ALA A 97 5.39 -9.55 -7.97
C ALA A 97 4.55 -8.46 -8.64
N LEU A 98 4.98 -8.04 -9.83
CA LEU A 98 4.24 -7.06 -10.60
C LEU A 98 3.26 -7.76 -11.54
N PRO A 99 2.07 -7.21 -11.77
CA PRO A 99 1.15 -7.76 -12.74
C PRO A 99 1.70 -7.60 -14.17
N TYR A 100 1.23 -8.45 -15.08
CA TYR A 100 1.67 -8.42 -16.48
C TYR A 100 1.18 -7.21 -17.25
N PHE A 101 0.17 -6.53 -16.74
CA PHE A 101 -0.35 -5.33 -17.36
C PHE A 101 -0.52 -4.25 -16.31
N THR A 102 -0.34 -3.01 -16.73
CA THR A 102 -0.63 -1.86 -15.91
C THR A 102 -1.71 -1.04 -16.62
N MET A 103 -2.61 -0.51 -15.83
CA MET A 103 -3.64 0.41 -16.32
C MET A 103 -3.03 1.80 -16.40
N GLY A 104 -1.99 1.91 -17.17
CA GLY A 104 -1.24 3.14 -17.29
C GLY A 104 -1.90 4.17 -18.16
#